data_bbbb34f4b8819b408ce0f1d3a1eedeff
#
_entry.id   bbbb34f4b8819b408ce0f1d3a1eedeff
#
_cell.length_a   1.000
_cell.length_b   1.000
_cell.length_c   1.000
_cell.angle_alpha   90.00
_cell.angle_beta   90.00
_cell.angle_gamma   90.00
#
_symmetry.space_group_name_H-M   'P 1'
#
loop_
_entity.id
_entity.type
_entity.pdbx_description
1 polymer ?
#
loop_
_entity_poly.entity_id
_entity_poly.type
_entity_poly.pdbx_seq_one_letter_code
_entity_poly.pdbx_strand_id
1 'polypeptide(L)'
;DQPRSRGLGDVYKRQAVFEKAKQIKSEYVLMAQGLLRERESKNNDIKTGNVEILVTDLRILSMAQTTPFEIVNDTKTNEELRLKYRYLDLRRKKLQDNLIMRHRIAKTAREYFYDNGFLEIETPMMMKSTPEGARDYLVPSRVHPGSFYALPQSPQLFKQLLMCSGYDRYFQLARCFRDEDLRADRQPEFTQIDMELS
;
A
#
# COMPACT_ATOMS: atom_id res chain seq x y z
N ASP A 1 -15.67 -57.50 17.74
CA ASP A 1 -15.17 -57.79 16.39
C ASP A 1 -15.68 -56.76 15.37
N GLN A 2 -15.00 -55.61 15.19
CA GLN A 2 -15.12 -54.82 13.98
C GLN A 2 -14.02 -53.77 13.83
N PRO A 3 -12.82 -54.10 13.35
CA PRO A 3 -11.82 -53.10 12.97
C PRO A 3 -11.91 -52.63 11.49
N ARG A 4 -12.74 -53.26 10.64
CA ARG A 4 -12.71 -53.01 9.19
C ARG A 4 -13.52 -51.82 8.68
N SER A 5 -14.53 -51.35 9.39
CA SER A 5 -15.36 -50.23 8.94
C SER A 5 -14.75 -48.83 9.18
N ARG A 6 -13.88 -48.71 10.19
CA ARG A 6 -13.23 -47.41 10.47
C ARG A 6 -12.18 -47.04 9.40
N GLY A 7 -11.42 -48.00 8.90
CA GLY A 7 -10.41 -47.74 7.87
C GLY A 7 -10.99 -47.32 6.50
N LEU A 8 -12.09 -47.93 6.07
CA LEU A 8 -12.76 -47.59 4.82
C LEU A 8 -13.37 -46.16 4.88
N GLY A 9 -14.02 -45.81 5.99
CA GLY A 9 -14.56 -44.47 6.17
C GLY A 9 -13.51 -43.39 6.13
N ASP A 10 -12.33 -43.62 6.70
CA ASP A 10 -11.22 -42.69 6.67
C ASP A 10 -10.59 -42.56 5.27
N VAL A 11 -10.52 -43.64 4.49
CA VAL A 11 -10.07 -43.62 3.09
C VAL A 11 -11.03 -42.79 2.23
N TYR A 12 -12.35 -43.01 2.35
CA TYR A 12 -13.35 -42.25 1.60
C TYR A 12 -13.33 -40.76 1.99
N LYS A 13 -13.18 -40.40 3.26
CA LYS A 13 -13.06 -39.01 3.70
C LYS A 13 -11.82 -38.34 3.13
N ARG A 14 -10.67 -39.01 3.16
CA ARG A 14 -9.42 -38.50 2.56
C ARG A 14 -9.54 -38.29 1.06
N GLN A 15 -10.21 -39.23 0.36
CA GLN A 15 -10.47 -39.11 -1.06
C GLN A 15 -11.37 -37.95 -1.39
N ALA A 16 -12.44 -37.68 -0.60
CA ALA A 16 -13.32 -36.54 -0.75
C ALA A 16 -12.59 -35.20 -0.53
N VAL A 17 -11.73 -35.10 0.48
CA VAL A 17 -10.87 -33.92 0.72
C VAL A 17 -9.93 -33.69 -0.45
N PHE A 18 -9.32 -34.76 -0.98
CA PHE A 18 -8.41 -34.67 -2.11
C PHE A 18 -9.09 -34.20 -3.40
N GLU A 19 -10.29 -34.70 -3.70
CA GLU A 19 -11.08 -34.25 -4.87
C GLU A 19 -11.51 -32.78 -4.73
N LYS A 20 -11.87 -32.31 -3.52
CA LYS A 20 -12.11 -30.90 -3.27
C LYS A 20 -10.85 -30.06 -3.47
N ALA A 21 -9.69 -30.55 -3.00
CA ALA A 21 -8.42 -29.85 -3.14
C ALA A 21 -8.04 -29.61 -4.60
N LYS A 22 -8.36 -30.54 -5.51
CA LYS A 22 -8.14 -30.37 -6.96
C LYS A 22 -8.93 -29.22 -7.59
N GLN A 23 -10.03 -28.81 -6.96
CA GLN A 23 -10.89 -27.71 -7.46
C GLN A 23 -10.40 -26.34 -7.00
N ILE A 24 -9.46 -26.28 -6.07
CA ILE A 24 -8.95 -25.04 -5.51
C ILE A 24 -8.08 -24.31 -6.55
N LYS A 25 -8.33 -23.02 -6.66
CA LYS A 25 -7.56 -22.09 -7.50
C LYS A 25 -6.93 -20.99 -6.64
N SER A 26 -6.01 -20.26 -7.22
CA SER A 26 -5.45 -19.05 -6.59
C SER A 26 -6.54 -18.12 -6.11
N GLU A 27 -6.28 -17.43 -5.00
CA GLU A 27 -7.16 -16.43 -4.39
C GLU A 27 -8.46 -16.99 -3.76
N TYR A 28 -8.67 -18.29 -3.73
CA TYR A 28 -9.80 -18.88 -3.01
C TYR A 28 -9.60 -18.74 -1.50
N VAL A 29 -10.67 -18.45 -0.78
CA VAL A 29 -10.69 -18.46 0.69
C VAL A 29 -11.13 -19.83 1.16
N LEU A 30 -10.31 -20.46 1.98
CA LEU A 30 -10.50 -21.84 2.42
C LEU A 30 -10.56 -21.90 3.95
N MET A 31 -11.31 -22.86 4.44
CA MET A 31 -11.21 -23.35 5.81
C MET A 31 -10.73 -24.79 5.78
N ALA A 32 -9.62 -25.06 6.44
CA ALA A 32 -9.07 -26.40 6.60
C ALA A 32 -9.08 -26.78 8.08
N GLN A 33 -9.58 -27.97 8.38
CA GLN A 33 -9.51 -28.58 9.70
C GLN A 33 -8.69 -29.86 9.61
N GLY A 34 -7.86 -30.13 10.60
CA GLY A 34 -7.01 -31.31 10.58
C GLY A 34 -6.15 -31.44 11.82
N LEU A 35 -5.23 -32.39 11.75
CA LEU A 35 -4.26 -32.66 12.82
C LEU A 35 -2.95 -31.94 12.50
N LEU A 36 -2.43 -31.21 13.48
CA LEU A 36 -1.11 -30.61 13.41
C LEU A 36 -0.06 -31.71 13.58
N ARG A 37 0.91 -31.75 12.69
CA ARG A 37 2.05 -32.65 12.78
C ARG A 37 3.35 -31.97 12.39
N GLU A 38 4.47 -32.54 12.79
CA GLU A 38 5.78 -32.11 12.32
C GLU A 38 5.92 -32.38 10.82
N ARG A 39 6.51 -31.44 10.11
CA ARG A 39 6.73 -31.52 8.66
C ARG A 39 7.94 -32.40 8.37
N GLU A 40 7.82 -33.34 7.43
CA GLU A 40 8.93 -34.18 7.00
C GLU A 40 10.04 -33.35 6.33
N SER A 41 9.65 -32.40 5.47
CA SER A 41 10.57 -31.45 4.82
C SER A 41 10.33 -30.07 5.38
N LYS A 42 11.19 -29.64 6.31
CA LYS A 42 11.08 -28.34 6.98
C LYS A 42 11.35 -27.19 5.99
N ASN A 43 10.55 -26.13 6.08
CA ASN A 43 10.72 -24.91 5.30
C ASN A 43 11.12 -23.76 6.22
N ASN A 44 12.38 -23.37 6.19
CA ASN A 44 12.93 -22.30 7.04
C ASN A 44 12.55 -20.90 6.59
N ASP A 45 11.95 -20.72 5.41
CA ASP A 45 11.56 -19.41 4.86
C ASP A 45 10.27 -18.87 5.48
N ILE A 46 9.52 -19.73 6.17
CA ILE A 46 8.28 -19.33 6.86
C ILE A 46 8.31 -19.69 8.34
N LYS A 47 7.71 -18.83 9.17
CA LYS A 47 7.71 -18.99 10.63
C LYS A 47 7.10 -20.32 11.12
N THR A 48 6.15 -20.87 10.37
CA THR A 48 5.45 -22.13 10.67
C THR A 48 5.98 -23.31 9.87
N GLY A 49 7.14 -23.18 9.26
CA GLY A 49 7.67 -24.16 8.31
C GLY A 49 8.08 -25.51 8.91
N ASN A 50 8.10 -25.65 10.23
CA ASN A 50 8.37 -26.90 10.93
C ASN A 50 7.14 -27.81 11.08
N VAL A 51 5.95 -27.24 10.87
CA VAL A 51 4.68 -27.95 11.08
C VAL A 51 3.79 -27.87 9.83
N GLU A 52 2.92 -28.84 9.71
CA GLU A 52 1.89 -28.91 8.68
C GLU A 52 0.59 -29.47 9.23
N ILE A 53 -0.50 -29.23 8.54
CA ILE A 53 -1.82 -29.74 8.90
C ILE A 53 -2.19 -30.90 8.00
N LEU A 54 -2.38 -32.08 8.59
CA LEU A 54 -3.00 -33.20 7.91
C LEU A 54 -4.51 -32.95 7.83
N VAL A 55 -4.97 -32.44 6.70
CA VAL A 55 -6.35 -31.97 6.52
C VAL A 55 -7.33 -33.14 6.53
N THR A 56 -8.36 -33.04 7.40
CA THR A 56 -9.46 -34.00 7.52
C THR A 56 -10.80 -33.46 7.01
N ASP A 57 -10.98 -32.13 7.00
CA ASP A 57 -12.11 -31.43 6.37
C ASP A 57 -11.58 -30.18 5.66
N LEU A 58 -12.15 -29.92 4.48
CA LEU A 58 -11.80 -28.79 3.63
C LEU A 58 -13.08 -28.14 3.09
N ARG A 59 -13.23 -26.85 3.33
CA ARG A 59 -14.35 -26.06 2.84
C ARG A 59 -13.86 -24.86 2.04
N ILE A 60 -14.44 -24.66 0.87
CA ILE A 60 -14.26 -23.44 0.08
C ILE A 60 -15.28 -22.41 0.61
N LEU A 61 -14.79 -21.37 1.27
CA LEU A 61 -15.62 -20.31 1.84
C LEU A 61 -15.96 -19.25 0.79
N SER A 62 -15.04 -18.98 -0.11
CA SER A 62 -15.25 -18.04 -1.22
C SER A 62 -14.38 -18.44 -2.42
N MET A 63 -14.97 -18.33 -3.59
CA MET A 63 -14.28 -18.53 -4.86
C MET A 63 -13.88 -17.16 -5.43
N ALA A 64 -12.71 -17.07 -6.00
CA ALA A 64 -12.24 -15.89 -6.71
C ALA A 64 -12.22 -16.15 -8.23
N GLN A 65 -12.38 -15.09 -8.99
CA GLN A 65 -12.05 -15.12 -10.42
C GLN A 65 -10.52 -15.17 -10.58
N THR A 66 -10.07 -15.76 -11.68
CA THR A 66 -8.64 -15.75 -12.01
C THR A 66 -8.15 -14.31 -12.17
N THR A 67 -7.08 -13.96 -11.47
CA THR A 67 -6.47 -12.64 -11.57
C THR A 67 -5.90 -12.41 -12.98
N PRO A 68 -5.91 -11.17 -13.50
CA PRO A 68 -5.38 -10.85 -14.83
C PRO A 68 -3.88 -11.10 -14.96
N PHE A 69 -3.16 -11.21 -13.85
CA PHE A 69 -1.75 -11.58 -13.77
C PHE A 69 -1.43 -12.21 -12.41
N GLU A 70 -0.33 -12.93 -12.36
CA GLU A 70 0.16 -13.54 -11.12
C GLU A 70 0.80 -12.47 -10.20
N ILE A 71 0.45 -12.52 -8.91
CA ILE A 71 0.91 -11.54 -7.90
C ILE A 71 2.24 -12.03 -7.31
N VAL A 72 3.31 -11.90 -8.09
CA VAL A 72 4.68 -12.28 -7.70
C VAL A 72 5.63 -11.10 -7.92
N ASN A 73 6.73 -11.05 -7.16
CA ASN A 73 7.67 -9.92 -7.25
C ASN A 73 8.31 -9.79 -8.63
N ASP A 74 8.71 -10.92 -9.22
CA ASP A 74 9.44 -10.95 -10.50
C ASP A 74 8.48 -11.19 -11.69
N THR A 75 7.32 -10.54 -11.66
CA THR A 75 6.35 -10.65 -12.75
C THR A 75 6.90 -10.06 -14.05
N LYS A 76 6.66 -10.77 -15.15
CA LYS A 76 6.93 -10.29 -16.52
C LYS A 76 5.74 -9.55 -17.14
N THR A 77 4.69 -9.34 -16.36
CA THR A 77 3.46 -8.66 -16.81
C THR A 77 3.76 -7.22 -17.22
N ASN A 78 3.20 -6.81 -18.36
CA ASN A 78 3.30 -5.45 -18.87
C ASN A 78 2.85 -4.44 -17.80
N GLU A 79 3.55 -3.32 -17.73
CA GLU A 79 3.27 -2.24 -16.78
C GLU A 79 1.87 -1.65 -16.96
N GLU A 80 1.40 -1.49 -18.19
CA GLU A 80 0.07 -0.97 -18.49
C GLU A 80 -1.03 -1.83 -17.84
N LEU A 81 -0.93 -3.16 -17.93
CA LEU A 81 -1.88 -4.07 -17.30
C LEU A 81 -1.79 -3.99 -15.76
N ARG A 82 -0.58 -3.85 -15.22
CA ARG A 82 -0.37 -3.68 -13.77
C ARG A 82 -0.92 -2.36 -13.26
N LEU A 83 -0.81 -1.28 -14.03
CA LEU A 83 -1.41 0.02 -13.71
C LEU A 83 -2.93 -0.02 -13.78
N LYS A 84 -3.50 -0.71 -14.77
CA LYS A 84 -4.96 -0.91 -14.87
C LYS A 84 -5.53 -1.63 -13.65
N TYR A 85 -4.82 -2.62 -13.14
CA TYR A 85 -5.21 -3.38 -11.93
C TYR A 85 -4.28 -3.07 -10.76
N ARG A 86 -4.04 -1.77 -10.51
CA ARG A 86 -3.05 -1.30 -9.54
C ARG A 86 -3.25 -1.88 -8.13
N TYR A 87 -4.48 -2.09 -7.71
CA TYR A 87 -4.82 -2.68 -6.41
C TYR A 87 -4.32 -4.12 -6.26
N LEU A 88 -4.19 -4.90 -7.36
CA LEU A 88 -3.57 -6.21 -7.35
C LEU A 88 -2.04 -6.10 -7.37
N ASP A 89 -1.49 -5.20 -8.19
CA ASP A 89 -0.05 -4.97 -8.26
C ASP A 89 0.53 -4.51 -6.92
N LEU A 90 -0.21 -3.70 -6.16
CA LEU A 90 0.18 -3.26 -4.81
C LEU A 90 0.23 -4.40 -3.76
N ARG A 91 -0.28 -5.57 -4.08
CA ARG A 91 -0.15 -6.77 -3.22
C ARG A 91 1.22 -7.44 -3.34
N ARG A 92 2.03 -7.08 -4.34
CA ARG A 92 3.40 -7.57 -4.45
C ARG A 92 4.25 -7.03 -3.30
N LYS A 93 5.04 -7.93 -2.70
CA LYS A 93 5.87 -7.60 -1.53
C LYS A 93 6.78 -6.38 -1.77
N LYS A 94 7.40 -6.29 -2.93
CA LYS A 94 8.27 -5.16 -3.32
C LYS A 94 7.55 -3.81 -3.25
N LEU A 95 6.31 -3.75 -3.72
CA LEU A 95 5.53 -2.50 -3.69
C LEU A 95 4.98 -2.20 -2.29
N GLN A 96 4.60 -3.24 -1.54
CA GLN A 96 4.24 -3.07 -0.13
C GLN A 96 5.41 -2.51 0.67
N ASP A 97 6.62 -3.03 0.47
CA ASP A 97 7.82 -2.56 1.15
C ASP A 97 8.13 -1.09 0.83
N ASN A 98 7.90 -0.65 -0.41
CA ASN A 98 8.04 0.75 -0.78
C ASN A 98 7.06 1.65 0.00
N LEU A 99 5.79 1.26 0.13
CA LEU A 99 4.81 2.01 0.89
C LEU A 99 5.12 2.01 2.39
N ILE A 100 5.56 0.87 2.92
CA ILE A 100 6.00 0.75 4.33
C ILE A 100 7.23 1.64 4.57
N MET A 101 8.20 1.66 3.65
CA MET A 101 9.37 2.53 3.75
C MET A 101 8.95 4.00 3.75
N ARG A 102 8.06 4.42 2.83
CA ARG A 102 7.52 5.78 2.80
C ARG A 102 6.86 6.15 4.13
N HIS A 103 6.05 5.24 4.70
CA HIS A 103 5.44 5.44 6.02
C HIS A 103 6.50 5.64 7.11
N ARG A 104 7.56 4.81 7.14
CA ARG A 104 8.64 4.92 8.12
C ARG A 104 9.39 6.25 7.99
N ILE A 105 9.70 6.68 6.76
CA ILE A 105 10.35 7.99 6.52
C ILE A 105 9.47 9.11 7.08
N ALA A 106 8.17 9.13 6.76
CA ALA A 106 7.25 10.14 7.26
C ALA A 106 7.14 10.15 8.79
N LYS A 107 7.08 8.96 9.41
CA LYS A 107 7.07 8.80 10.86
C LYS A 107 8.35 9.36 11.49
N THR A 108 9.51 8.92 11.01
CA THR A 108 10.80 9.37 11.55
C THR A 108 11.00 10.88 11.40
N ALA A 109 10.58 11.46 10.28
CA ALA A 109 10.63 12.91 10.09
C ALA A 109 9.77 13.63 11.15
N ARG A 110 8.53 13.17 11.38
CA ARG A 110 7.67 13.76 12.42
C ARG A 110 8.26 13.65 13.81
N GLU A 111 8.78 12.49 14.20
CA GLU A 111 9.41 12.27 15.49
C GLU A 111 10.61 13.21 15.66
N TYR A 112 11.49 13.31 14.65
CA TYR A 112 12.62 14.21 14.69
C TYR A 112 12.24 15.67 14.86
N PHE A 113 11.30 16.17 14.07
CA PHE A 113 10.87 17.57 14.17
C PHE A 113 10.14 17.86 15.48
N TYR A 114 9.30 16.94 15.94
CA TYR A 114 8.62 17.06 17.23
C TYR A 114 9.63 17.17 18.38
N ASP A 115 10.62 16.28 18.42
CA ASP A 115 11.65 16.25 19.47
C ASP A 115 12.54 17.52 19.45
N ASN A 116 12.62 18.19 18.31
CA ASN A 116 13.35 19.45 18.14
C ASN A 116 12.46 20.70 18.27
N GLY A 117 11.23 20.56 18.75
CA GLY A 117 10.31 21.65 19.06
C GLY A 117 9.66 22.32 17.85
N PHE A 118 9.62 21.64 16.71
CA PHE A 118 8.88 22.11 15.54
C PHE A 118 7.39 21.77 15.67
N LEU A 119 6.55 22.67 15.13
CA LEU A 119 5.11 22.48 15.01
C LEU A 119 4.76 22.01 13.61
N GLU A 120 4.02 20.90 13.50
CA GLU A 120 3.42 20.46 12.21
C GLU A 120 2.17 21.28 11.96
N ILE A 121 2.20 22.13 10.94
CA ILE A 121 1.08 23.00 10.57
C ILE A 121 0.72 22.76 9.11
N GLU A 122 -0.51 22.29 8.86
CA GLU A 122 -1.05 22.16 7.51
C GLU A 122 -1.42 23.51 6.93
N THR A 123 -1.01 23.75 5.69
CA THR A 123 -1.32 24.97 4.94
C THR A 123 -2.35 24.70 3.84
N PRO A 124 -3.12 25.70 3.42
CA PRO A 124 -4.11 25.56 2.37
C PRO A 124 -3.50 25.07 1.04
N MET A 125 -4.20 24.14 0.37
CA MET A 125 -3.84 23.70 -0.98
C MET A 125 -4.54 24.52 -2.08
N MET A 126 -5.68 25.12 -1.80
CA MET A 126 -6.41 25.99 -2.73
C MET A 126 -6.01 27.44 -2.45
N MET A 127 -5.07 27.95 -3.21
CA MET A 127 -4.48 29.26 -2.98
C MET A 127 -4.50 30.14 -4.25
N LYS A 128 -4.04 31.36 -4.14
CA LYS A 128 -3.78 32.24 -5.28
C LYS A 128 -2.47 31.80 -5.94
N SER A 129 -2.41 31.88 -7.28
CA SER A 129 -1.16 31.65 -8.03
C SER A 129 -0.03 32.57 -7.50
N THR A 130 1.15 31.94 -7.31
CA THR A 130 2.36 32.62 -6.86
C THR A 130 3.49 32.36 -7.86
N PRO A 131 4.35 33.35 -8.15
CA PRO A 131 5.45 33.17 -9.10
C PRO A 131 6.64 32.43 -8.45
N GLU A 132 6.56 31.10 -8.36
CA GLU A 132 7.61 30.28 -7.74
C GLU A 132 8.53 29.55 -8.76
N GLY A 133 8.49 29.95 -10.03
CA GLY A 133 9.41 29.45 -11.06
C GLY A 133 8.89 28.32 -11.94
N ALA A 134 7.98 27.48 -11.48
CA ALA A 134 7.25 26.50 -12.30
C ALA A 134 5.89 27.04 -12.72
N ARG A 135 5.19 26.32 -13.60
CA ARG A 135 3.80 26.60 -13.90
C ARG A 135 2.90 25.97 -12.84
N ASP A 136 1.84 26.72 -12.48
CA ASP A 136 0.85 26.24 -11.53
C ASP A 136 -0.21 25.37 -12.22
N TYR A 137 -0.70 24.35 -11.52
CA TYR A 137 -1.97 23.73 -11.85
C TYR A 137 -3.11 24.62 -11.40
N LEU A 138 -4.00 24.99 -12.32
CA LEU A 138 -5.13 25.87 -12.04
C LEU A 138 -6.42 25.09 -11.85
N VAL A 139 -7.20 25.47 -10.84
CA VAL A 139 -8.51 24.89 -10.56
C VAL A 139 -9.57 26.00 -10.76
N PRO A 140 -10.46 25.88 -11.77
CA PRO A 140 -11.47 26.91 -12.01
C PRO A 140 -12.47 27.00 -10.87
N SER A 141 -12.82 28.24 -10.47
CA SER A 141 -13.84 28.50 -9.48
C SER A 141 -15.24 28.38 -10.10
N ARG A 142 -16.10 27.57 -9.51
CA ARG A 142 -17.51 27.48 -9.91
C ARG A 142 -18.34 28.63 -9.37
N VAL A 143 -17.92 29.23 -8.25
CA VAL A 143 -18.63 30.33 -7.58
C VAL A 143 -18.30 31.68 -8.22
N HIS A 144 -17.07 31.83 -8.71
CA HIS A 144 -16.58 33.06 -9.32
C HIS A 144 -16.13 32.79 -10.76
N PRO A 145 -17.04 32.92 -11.76
CA PRO A 145 -16.70 32.69 -13.17
C PRO A 145 -15.50 33.54 -13.62
N GLY A 146 -14.54 32.92 -14.32
CA GLY A 146 -13.31 33.58 -14.76
C GLY A 146 -12.20 33.66 -13.72
N SER A 147 -12.44 33.21 -12.49
CA SER A 147 -11.43 33.11 -11.43
C SER A 147 -10.93 31.69 -11.24
N PHE A 148 -9.68 31.53 -10.78
CA PHE A 148 -9.01 30.27 -10.59
C PHE A 148 -8.31 30.23 -9.23
N TYR A 149 -8.31 29.06 -8.62
CA TYR A 149 -7.33 28.70 -7.60
C TYR A 149 -6.10 28.10 -8.26
N ALA A 150 -4.97 28.16 -7.58
CA ALA A 150 -3.76 27.44 -7.95
C ALA A 150 -3.44 26.37 -6.90
N LEU A 151 -2.88 25.24 -7.33
CA LEU A 151 -2.31 24.25 -6.42
C LEU A 151 -0.88 24.67 -6.05
N PRO A 152 -0.44 24.49 -4.78
CA PRO A 152 0.85 25.01 -4.33
C PRO A 152 2.02 24.27 -4.96
N GLN A 153 3.00 25.00 -5.44
CA GLN A 153 4.31 24.45 -5.84
C GLN A 153 5.16 24.12 -4.63
N SER A 154 5.00 24.89 -3.57
CA SER A 154 5.50 24.68 -2.20
C SER A 154 4.68 25.53 -1.23
N PRO A 155 4.74 25.34 0.08
CA PRO A 155 4.07 26.19 1.06
C PRO A 155 4.84 27.48 1.37
N GLN A 156 5.68 27.98 0.45
CA GLN A 156 6.62 29.09 0.67
C GLN A 156 5.98 30.35 1.26
N LEU A 157 4.87 30.80 0.70
CA LEU A 157 4.17 31.99 1.19
C LEU A 157 3.64 31.77 2.62
N PHE A 158 3.04 30.63 2.86
CA PHE A 158 2.43 30.32 4.17
C PHE A 158 3.48 30.16 5.26
N LYS A 159 4.60 29.50 5.01
CA LYS A 159 5.64 29.33 6.02
C LYS A 159 6.29 30.68 6.37
N GLN A 160 6.47 31.58 5.42
CA GLN A 160 6.91 32.96 5.71
C GLN A 160 5.90 33.71 6.61
N LEU A 161 4.60 33.60 6.31
CA LEU A 161 3.56 34.17 7.15
C LEU A 161 3.54 33.58 8.56
N LEU A 162 3.79 32.29 8.70
CA LEU A 162 3.91 31.63 10.00
C LEU A 162 5.09 32.17 10.82
N MET A 163 6.27 32.39 10.19
CA MET A 163 7.42 33.03 10.84
C MET A 163 7.05 34.43 11.32
N CYS A 164 6.42 35.27 10.46
CA CYS A 164 5.93 36.60 10.85
C CYS A 164 4.86 36.56 11.96
N SER A 165 4.18 35.44 12.12
CA SER A 165 3.16 35.21 13.14
C SER A 165 3.72 34.65 14.46
N GLY A 166 5.05 34.52 14.57
CA GLY A 166 5.72 34.02 15.79
C GLY A 166 5.78 32.52 15.95
N TYR A 167 5.61 31.77 14.88
CA TYR A 167 5.84 30.31 14.87
C TYR A 167 7.28 30.03 14.45
N ASP A 168 8.21 30.13 15.35
CA ASP A 168 9.67 30.11 15.09
C ASP A 168 10.19 28.79 14.48
N ARG A 169 9.44 27.71 14.62
CA ARG A 169 9.81 26.38 14.12
C ARG A 169 8.59 25.69 13.53
N TYR A 170 8.51 25.68 12.22
CA TYR A 170 7.43 25.06 11.46
C TYR A 170 7.97 23.90 10.64
N PHE A 171 7.17 22.84 10.50
CA PHE A 171 7.35 21.85 9.44
C PHE A 171 6.02 21.32 8.93
N GLN A 172 6.06 20.70 7.76
CA GLN A 172 4.91 20.02 7.15
C GLN A 172 5.38 18.92 6.19
N LEU A 173 4.66 17.82 6.13
CA LEU A 173 4.77 16.89 5.00
C LEU A 173 3.85 17.39 3.88
N ALA A 174 4.34 18.35 3.13
CA ALA A 174 3.55 19.13 2.18
C ALA A 174 3.33 18.38 0.86
N ARG A 175 2.09 18.40 0.37
CA ARG A 175 1.77 17.99 -0.99
C ARG A 175 2.03 19.18 -1.93
N CYS A 176 2.88 18.96 -2.95
CA CYS A 176 3.31 19.98 -3.89
C CYS A 176 3.01 19.56 -5.32
N PHE A 177 2.77 20.55 -6.18
CA PHE A 177 2.34 20.37 -7.56
C PHE A 177 3.15 21.26 -8.49
N ARG A 178 3.63 20.73 -9.61
CA ARG A 178 4.33 21.53 -10.62
C ARG A 178 3.96 21.03 -12.01
N ASP A 179 3.46 21.93 -12.85
CA ASP A 179 3.14 21.67 -14.25
C ASP A 179 4.40 21.89 -15.10
N GLU A 180 5.31 20.91 -15.02
CA GLU A 180 6.58 20.91 -15.74
C GLU A 180 6.72 19.62 -16.56
N ASP A 181 7.65 19.64 -17.52
CA ASP A 181 8.00 18.46 -18.29
C ASP A 181 8.51 17.34 -17.38
N LEU A 182 7.91 16.17 -17.52
CA LEU A 182 8.26 14.99 -16.73
C LEU A 182 9.66 14.50 -17.11
N ARG A 183 10.48 14.27 -16.09
CA ARG A 183 11.76 13.55 -16.22
C ARG A 183 11.64 12.24 -15.44
N ALA A 184 12.62 11.36 -15.62
CA ALA A 184 12.60 10.02 -15.00
C ALA A 184 12.43 10.03 -13.47
N ASP A 185 12.86 11.11 -12.80
CA ASP A 185 12.86 11.30 -11.35
C ASP A 185 11.85 12.37 -10.87
N ARG A 186 11.03 12.94 -11.77
CA ARG A 186 10.07 13.99 -11.43
C ARG A 186 8.63 13.56 -11.66
N GLN A 187 7.78 13.95 -10.75
CA GLN A 187 6.34 13.74 -10.80
C GLN A 187 5.61 15.10 -10.70
N PRO A 188 4.47 15.28 -11.37
CA PRO A 188 3.69 16.50 -11.31
C PRO A 188 3.11 16.76 -9.92
N GLU A 189 2.94 15.71 -9.15
CA GLU A 189 2.52 15.73 -7.74
C GLU A 189 3.52 14.97 -6.90
N PHE A 190 4.04 15.59 -5.85
CA PHE A 190 5.03 14.99 -4.96
C PHE A 190 4.88 15.51 -3.53
N THR A 191 5.56 14.86 -2.59
CA THR A 191 5.56 15.26 -1.19
C THR A 191 6.94 15.80 -0.82
N GLN A 192 6.95 16.96 -0.16
CA GLN A 192 8.13 17.55 0.47
C GLN A 192 8.08 17.37 1.98
N ILE A 193 9.23 17.15 2.60
CA ILE A 193 9.42 17.49 4.01
C ILE A 193 9.82 18.96 3.99
N ASP A 194 8.86 19.84 4.26
CA ASP A 194 9.07 21.28 4.25
C ASP A 194 9.24 21.78 5.67
N MET A 195 10.14 22.70 5.88
CA MET A 195 10.39 23.32 7.19
C MET A 195 10.83 24.76 7.04
N GLU A 196 10.60 25.54 8.08
CA GLU A 196 11.13 26.90 8.22
C GLU A 196 11.50 27.16 9.67
N LEU A 197 12.57 27.92 9.85
CA LEU A 197 13.14 28.29 11.14
C LEU A 197 13.54 29.75 11.11
N SER A 198 13.18 30.54 12.12
CA SER A 198 13.61 31.92 12.32
C SER A 198 14.81 32.04 13.26
#